data_2d9e31707f4f4745564876855b749f15
#
_entry.id   2d9e31707f4f4745564876855b749f15
#
_cell.length_a   1.000
_cell.length_b   1.000
_cell.length_c   1.000
_cell.angle_alpha   90.00
_cell.angle_beta   90.00
_cell.angle_gamma   90.00
#
_symmetry.space_group_name_H-M   'P 1'
#
loop_
_entity.id
_entity.type
_entity.pdbx_description
1 polymer ?
#
loop_
_entity_poly.entity_id
_entity_poly.type
_entity_poly.pdbx_seq_one_letter_code
_entity_poly.pdbx_strand_id
1 'polypeptide(L)'
;NLYICSYIDGLCLLNPDTGELKKIEESEGRQINSVSQIRNYKEGMLIGICNLGLFTYDYKKQVLTAPVFKDKKAWQDFYDLHHYSDLYVDSRNLIWLATQDGLIVWNPKNEEIRMFYMENGLVNNSIQAISEDRHHVMWITTSYGISCVNVVQEGGRTEYSFSNFNHSDGVIEREFLERSVYVTKDDVILMGGIDGFNEFRINKLPPVKQDMKPLFVNFHLFGKKVEMDKAYDGNVLLSEPVSATQKIILNYDQNFVSFD
;
A
#
# COMPACT_ATOMS: atom_id res chain seq x y z
N ASN A 1 -27.64 11.56 12.43
CA ASN A 1 -26.59 11.42 13.45
C ASN A 1 -25.21 11.43 12.79
N LEU A 2 -24.24 12.07 13.46
CA LEU A 2 -22.84 12.11 13.05
C LEU A 2 -21.99 11.31 14.04
N TYR A 3 -21.09 10.47 13.52
CA TYR A 3 -20.11 9.78 14.35
C TYR A 3 -18.84 10.61 14.40
N ILE A 4 -18.33 10.84 15.60
CA ILE A 4 -17.14 11.66 15.86
C ILE A 4 -16.09 10.78 16.54
N CYS A 5 -14.87 10.79 15.99
CA CYS A 5 -13.71 10.15 16.57
C CYS A 5 -12.96 11.15 17.44
N SER A 6 -12.63 10.76 18.65
CA SER A 6 -11.84 11.56 19.59
C SER A 6 -10.69 10.73 20.17
N TYR A 7 -9.53 11.34 20.27
CA TYR A 7 -8.37 10.72 20.94
C TYR A 7 -8.52 10.63 22.47
N ILE A 8 -9.48 11.35 23.05
CA ILE A 8 -9.70 11.40 24.50
C ILE A 8 -11.01 10.72 24.88
N ASP A 9 -12.06 10.96 24.08
CA ASP A 9 -13.43 10.52 24.41
C ASP A 9 -13.88 9.28 23.61
N GLY A 10 -13.02 8.77 22.72
CA GLY A 10 -13.33 7.59 21.93
C GLY A 10 -14.33 7.86 20.80
N LEU A 11 -15.35 7.02 20.66
CA LEU A 11 -16.40 7.16 19.65
C LEU A 11 -17.60 7.88 20.25
N CYS A 12 -17.99 8.98 19.62
CA CYS A 12 -19.15 9.76 20.03
C CYS A 12 -20.20 9.82 18.91
N LEU A 13 -21.47 9.86 19.31
CA LEU A 13 -22.61 10.04 18.43
C LEU A 13 -23.22 11.42 18.70
N LEU A 14 -23.17 12.31 17.72
CA LEU A 14 -23.78 13.62 17.76
C LEU A 14 -25.13 13.62 17.02
N ASN A 15 -26.17 14.09 17.68
CA ASN A 15 -27.38 14.48 17.02
C ASN A 15 -27.26 15.96 16.59
N PRO A 16 -27.20 16.27 15.29
CA PRO A 16 -26.99 17.64 14.82
C PRO A 16 -28.21 18.55 15.06
N ASP A 17 -29.41 18.00 15.21
CA ASP A 17 -30.63 18.77 15.39
C ASP A 17 -30.80 19.22 16.83
N THR A 18 -30.39 18.40 17.79
CA THR A 18 -30.52 18.68 19.22
C THR A 18 -29.22 19.14 19.88
N GLY A 19 -28.08 18.90 19.23
CA GLY A 19 -26.76 19.12 19.81
C GLY A 19 -26.35 18.07 20.86
N GLU A 20 -27.18 17.05 21.08
CA GLU A 20 -26.90 16.00 22.06
C GLU A 20 -25.72 15.15 21.61
N LEU A 21 -24.74 14.99 22.49
CA LEU A 21 -23.54 14.16 22.28
C LEU A 21 -23.60 12.94 23.21
N LYS A 22 -23.65 11.74 22.63
CA LYS A 22 -23.62 10.46 23.35
C LYS A 22 -22.28 9.78 23.13
N LYS A 23 -21.57 9.49 24.20
CA LYS A 23 -20.32 8.72 24.17
C LYS A 23 -20.62 7.22 24.09
N ILE A 24 -19.84 6.49 23.28
CA ILE A 24 -19.89 5.03 23.14
C ILE A 24 -18.63 4.48 23.83
N GLU A 25 -18.77 4.00 25.06
CA GLU A 25 -17.63 3.78 25.96
C GLU A 25 -17.12 2.34 26.03
N GLU A 26 -17.95 1.33 25.75
CA GLU A 26 -17.62 -0.05 26.06
C GLU A 26 -17.70 -1.01 24.87
N SER A 27 -16.71 -1.88 24.77
CA SER A 27 -16.74 -3.09 23.99
C SER A 27 -16.33 -4.26 24.89
N GLU A 28 -17.24 -5.19 25.11
CA GLU A 28 -16.97 -6.44 25.86
C GLU A 28 -16.28 -6.21 27.23
N GLY A 29 -16.70 -5.16 27.96
CA GLY A 29 -16.11 -4.79 29.26
C GLY A 29 -14.75 -4.08 29.17
N ARG A 30 -14.33 -3.63 27.98
CA ARG A 30 -13.12 -2.83 27.78
C ARG A 30 -13.47 -1.42 27.35
N GLN A 31 -12.89 -0.43 27.98
CA GLN A 31 -13.12 0.97 27.64
C GLN A 31 -12.42 1.36 26.35
N ILE A 32 -13.17 2.00 25.44
CA ILE A 32 -12.66 2.65 24.24
C ILE A 32 -12.60 4.15 24.51
N ASN A 33 -11.42 4.60 24.84
CA ASN A 33 -11.14 5.99 25.20
C ASN A 33 -10.31 6.77 24.18
N SER A 34 -9.96 6.12 23.05
CA SER A 34 -9.29 6.78 21.94
C SER A 34 -9.70 6.10 20.64
N VAL A 35 -10.31 6.86 19.73
CA VAL A 35 -10.63 6.40 18.36
C VAL A 35 -9.98 7.34 17.37
N SER A 36 -9.11 6.80 16.53
CA SER A 36 -8.39 7.59 15.54
C SER A 36 -9.14 7.70 14.22
N GLN A 37 -9.88 6.66 13.84
CA GLN A 37 -10.55 6.58 12.54
C GLN A 37 -11.76 5.67 12.57
N ILE A 38 -12.73 5.98 11.69
CA ILE A 38 -13.86 5.12 11.34
C ILE A 38 -14.13 5.18 9.85
N ARG A 39 -14.67 4.09 9.30
CA ARG A 39 -15.15 3.97 7.92
C ARG A 39 -16.44 3.20 7.87
N ASN A 40 -17.26 3.47 6.86
CA ASN A 40 -18.38 2.57 6.52
C ASN A 40 -17.81 1.21 6.13
N TYR A 41 -18.41 0.13 6.61
CA TYR A 41 -17.91 -1.22 6.40
C TYR A 41 -18.93 -2.11 5.69
N LYS A 42 -20.06 -2.36 6.34
CA LYS A 42 -21.20 -3.11 5.81
C LYS A 42 -22.45 -2.32 6.08
N GLU A 43 -23.56 -2.72 5.46
CA GLU A 43 -24.85 -2.08 5.78
C GLU A 43 -25.13 -2.15 7.30
N GLY A 44 -25.27 -0.99 7.91
CA GLY A 44 -25.51 -0.89 9.33
C GLY A 44 -24.28 -1.00 10.23
N MET A 45 -23.06 -1.02 9.67
CA MET A 45 -21.82 -1.19 10.44
C MET A 45 -20.76 -0.17 10.08
N LEU A 46 -20.01 0.24 11.07
CA LEU A 46 -18.74 0.96 10.92
C LEU A 46 -17.59 0.04 11.32
N ILE A 47 -16.43 0.27 10.74
CA ILE A 47 -15.15 -0.28 11.20
C ILE A 47 -14.23 0.88 11.58
N GLY A 48 -13.42 0.69 12.60
CA GLY A 48 -12.51 1.75 13.06
C GLY A 48 -11.30 1.23 13.81
N ILE A 49 -10.44 2.17 14.16
CA ILE A 49 -9.23 1.96 14.94
C ILE A 49 -9.36 2.70 16.26
N CYS A 50 -9.11 1.99 17.34
CA CYS A 50 -9.10 2.53 18.69
C CYS A 50 -7.84 2.12 19.47
N ASN A 51 -7.73 2.54 20.72
CA ASN A 51 -6.64 2.14 21.63
C ASN A 51 -6.54 0.62 21.86
N LEU A 52 -7.56 -0.14 21.48
CA LEU A 52 -7.59 -1.62 21.56
C LEU A 52 -7.40 -2.29 20.19
N GLY A 53 -7.07 -1.52 19.13
CA GLY A 53 -6.92 -1.99 17.77
C GLY A 53 -8.18 -1.80 16.92
N LEU A 54 -8.41 -2.71 15.97
CA LEU A 54 -9.60 -2.70 15.12
C LEU A 54 -10.86 -3.01 15.93
N PHE A 55 -11.92 -2.30 15.62
CA PHE A 55 -13.26 -2.57 16.14
C PHE A 55 -14.32 -2.45 15.03
N THR A 56 -15.47 -3.07 15.24
CA THR A 56 -16.67 -2.82 14.44
C THR A 56 -17.79 -2.29 15.34
N TYR A 57 -18.61 -1.43 14.79
CA TYR A 57 -19.76 -0.87 15.49
C TYR A 57 -21.03 -1.09 14.67
N ASP A 58 -21.97 -1.89 15.21
CA ASP A 58 -23.29 -2.08 14.66
C ASP A 58 -24.21 -0.95 15.19
N TYR A 59 -24.54 0.00 14.33
CA TYR A 59 -25.34 1.16 14.78
C TYR A 59 -26.85 0.86 14.90
N LYS A 60 -27.34 -0.27 14.38
CA LYS A 60 -28.72 -0.72 14.63
C LYS A 60 -28.85 -1.33 16.01
N LYS A 61 -27.87 -2.14 16.42
CA LYS A 61 -27.83 -2.77 17.75
C LYS A 61 -27.17 -1.89 18.81
N GLN A 62 -26.42 -0.87 18.39
CA GLN A 62 -25.57 -0.03 19.24
C GLN A 62 -24.51 -0.86 20.01
N VAL A 63 -23.97 -1.88 19.37
CA VAL A 63 -22.95 -2.77 19.93
C VAL A 63 -21.62 -2.56 19.22
N LEU A 64 -20.60 -2.41 20.02
CA LEU A 64 -19.22 -2.29 19.58
C LEU A 64 -18.52 -3.63 19.88
N THR A 65 -17.87 -4.21 18.88
CA THR A 65 -17.18 -5.50 18.98
C THR A 65 -15.81 -5.46 18.34
N ALA A 66 -14.85 -6.17 18.92
CA ALA A 66 -13.58 -6.45 18.24
C ALA A 66 -13.83 -7.48 17.12
N PRO A 67 -13.16 -7.36 15.97
CA PRO A 67 -13.21 -8.39 14.95
C PRO A 67 -12.67 -9.72 15.50
N VAL A 68 -13.38 -10.80 15.22
CA VAL A 68 -12.94 -12.16 15.60
C VAL A 68 -12.18 -12.76 14.44
N PHE A 69 -10.91 -13.09 14.65
CA PHE A 69 -10.06 -13.77 13.68
C PHE A 69 -9.89 -15.24 14.09
N LYS A 70 -9.97 -16.14 13.12
CA LYS A 70 -9.75 -17.59 13.36
C LYS A 70 -8.29 -17.85 13.76
N ASP A 71 -7.36 -17.18 13.10
CA ASP A 71 -5.94 -17.26 13.42
C ASP A 71 -5.57 -16.17 14.44
N LYS A 72 -5.57 -16.57 15.72
CA LYS A 72 -5.18 -15.67 16.82
C LYS A 72 -3.72 -15.24 16.75
N LYS A 73 -2.84 -16.04 16.12
CA LYS A 73 -1.42 -15.71 16.02
C LYS A 73 -1.20 -14.64 14.95
N ALA A 74 -1.78 -14.82 13.76
CA ALA A 74 -1.74 -13.80 12.70
C ALA A 74 -2.33 -12.47 13.19
N TRP A 75 -3.37 -12.55 14.06
CA TRP A 75 -3.95 -11.37 14.69
C TRP A 75 -3.03 -10.75 15.74
N GLN A 76 -2.32 -11.55 16.54
CA GLN A 76 -1.40 -11.04 17.54
C GLN A 76 -0.21 -10.33 16.90
N ASP A 77 0.35 -10.91 15.85
CA ASP A 77 1.40 -10.29 15.03
C ASP A 77 0.92 -8.96 14.41
N PHE A 78 -0.36 -8.92 14.00
CA PHE A 78 -1.03 -7.74 13.51
C PHE A 78 -1.30 -6.68 14.59
N TYR A 79 -1.64 -7.11 15.81
CA TYR A 79 -1.99 -6.22 16.93
C TYR A 79 -0.77 -5.50 17.51
N ASP A 80 0.38 -6.16 17.48
CA ASP A 80 1.64 -5.64 17.99
C ASP A 80 2.30 -4.63 17.02
N LEU A 81 1.79 -4.47 15.79
CA LEU A 81 2.20 -3.46 14.82
C LEU A 81 1.51 -2.11 15.09
N HIS A 82 2.10 -1.32 15.84
CA HIS A 82 1.73 -0.32 16.81
C HIS A 82 1.17 1.03 16.38
N HIS A 83 1.23 1.41 15.12
CA HIS A 83 0.72 2.71 14.66
C HIS A 83 0.04 2.59 13.31
N TYR A 84 -1.27 2.77 13.32
CA TYR A 84 -2.08 2.80 12.10
C TYR A 84 -2.24 4.24 11.61
N SER A 85 -1.58 4.55 10.51
CA SER A 85 -1.66 5.88 9.90
C SER A 85 -3.00 6.08 9.20
N ASP A 86 -3.53 5.06 8.52
CA ASP A 86 -4.82 5.13 7.83
C ASP A 86 -5.55 3.79 7.77
N LEU A 87 -6.87 3.87 7.61
CA LEU A 87 -7.79 2.76 7.43
C LEU A 87 -8.67 3.04 6.21
N TYR A 88 -8.73 2.13 5.26
CA TYR A 88 -9.59 2.24 4.09
C TYR A 88 -10.37 0.94 3.85
N VAL A 89 -11.64 1.07 3.47
CA VAL A 89 -12.48 -0.04 3.02
C VAL A 89 -12.75 0.17 1.54
N ASP A 90 -12.22 -0.71 0.71
CA ASP A 90 -12.34 -0.57 -0.74
C ASP A 90 -13.70 -1.06 -1.28
N SER A 91 -13.96 -0.82 -2.53
CA SER A 91 -15.21 -1.20 -3.21
C SER A 91 -15.46 -2.71 -3.25
N ARG A 92 -14.41 -3.53 -3.07
CA ARG A 92 -14.45 -5.00 -2.97
C ARG A 92 -14.71 -5.49 -1.55
N ASN A 93 -14.80 -4.57 -0.57
CA ASN A 93 -14.86 -4.80 0.86
C ASN A 93 -13.58 -5.43 1.44
N LEU A 94 -12.43 -5.22 0.81
CA LEU A 94 -11.13 -5.44 1.42
C LEU A 94 -10.84 -4.30 2.40
N ILE A 95 -10.24 -4.64 3.51
CA ILE A 95 -9.86 -3.67 4.54
C ILE A 95 -8.36 -3.46 4.45
N TRP A 96 -7.97 -2.23 4.19
CA TRP A 96 -6.61 -1.78 4.00
C TRP A 96 -6.16 -0.99 5.21
N LEU A 97 -5.02 -1.34 5.77
CA LEU A 97 -4.45 -0.66 6.93
C LEU A 97 -3.04 -0.17 6.59
N ALA A 98 -2.88 1.12 6.69
CA ALA A 98 -1.59 1.77 6.61
C ALA A 98 -0.88 1.66 7.94
N THR A 99 0.36 1.21 7.95
CA THR A 99 1.21 1.20 9.13
C THR A 99 2.56 1.84 8.85
N GLN A 100 3.34 2.10 9.89
CA GLN A 100 4.72 2.56 9.72
C GLN A 100 5.67 1.44 9.28
N ASP A 101 5.22 0.19 9.33
CA ASP A 101 6.01 -1.00 8.95
C ASP A 101 5.24 -1.93 8.01
N GLY A 102 4.76 -1.36 6.90
CA GLY A 102 4.11 -2.09 5.82
C GLY A 102 2.63 -1.79 5.67
N LEU A 103 2.09 -2.37 4.60
CA LEU A 103 0.68 -2.30 4.24
C LEU A 103 0.01 -3.63 4.55
N ILE A 104 -1.11 -3.57 5.24
CA ILE A 104 -1.89 -4.76 5.58
C ILE A 104 -3.21 -4.74 4.81
N VAL A 105 -3.56 -5.87 4.21
CA VAL A 105 -4.84 -6.08 3.54
C VAL A 105 -5.54 -7.28 4.14
N TRP A 106 -6.71 -7.05 4.69
CA TRP A 106 -7.56 -8.09 5.24
C TRP A 106 -8.81 -8.30 4.38
N ASN A 107 -9.05 -9.55 4.02
CA ASN A 107 -10.27 -9.97 3.34
C ASN A 107 -11.24 -10.63 4.34
N PRO A 108 -12.31 -9.93 4.75
CA PRO A 108 -13.23 -10.47 5.75
C PRO A 108 -14.10 -11.65 5.27
N LYS A 109 -14.11 -11.95 3.96
CA LYS A 109 -14.91 -13.08 3.43
C LYS A 109 -14.26 -14.42 3.68
N ASN A 110 -12.93 -14.49 3.52
CA ASN A 110 -12.14 -15.70 3.71
C ASN A 110 -11.16 -15.61 4.87
N GLU A 111 -11.17 -14.45 5.59
CA GLU A 111 -10.29 -14.14 6.72
C GLU A 111 -8.80 -14.11 6.36
N GLU A 112 -8.47 -13.98 5.07
CA GLU A 112 -7.09 -13.88 4.60
C GLU A 112 -6.51 -12.51 4.95
N ILE A 113 -5.33 -12.53 5.57
CA ILE A 113 -4.53 -11.34 5.85
C ILE A 113 -3.26 -11.43 5.00
N ARG A 114 -2.95 -10.35 4.30
CA ARG A 114 -1.70 -10.18 3.56
C ARG A 114 -0.98 -8.94 4.03
N MET A 115 0.33 -9.08 4.18
CA MET A 115 1.24 -7.99 4.50
C MET A 115 2.15 -7.73 3.31
N PHE A 116 2.32 -6.46 2.98
CA PHE A 116 3.16 -6.03 1.87
C PHE A 116 4.23 -5.06 2.37
N TYR A 117 5.42 -5.25 1.87
CA TYR A 117 6.62 -4.49 2.16
C TYR A 117 7.32 -4.07 0.86
N MET A 118 8.43 -3.35 0.96
CA MET A 118 9.25 -2.99 -0.21
C MET A 118 9.66 -4.21 -1.03
N GLU A 119 9.99 -5.32 -0.40
CA GLU A 119 10.32 -6.60 -1.06
C GLU A 119 9.16 -7.21 -1.85
N ASN A 120 7.91 -6.82 -1.55
CA ASN A 120 6.70 -7.25 -2.25
C ASN A 120 6.23 -6.23 -3.30
N GLY A 121 6.94 -5.11 -3.45
CA GLY A 121 6.68 -4.11 -4.49
C GLY A 121 6.24 -2.73 -4.00
N LEU A 122 6.14 -2.47 -2.70
CA LEU A 122 5.91 -1.11 -2.19
C LEU A 122 7.14 -0.21 -2.43
N VAL A 123 6.91 1.07 -2.64
CA VAL A 123 7.98 2.06 -2.75
C VAL A 123 8.67 2.32 -1.41
N ASN A 124 7.94 2.21 -0.30
CA ASN A 124 8.45 2.36 1.07
C ASN A 124 7.50 1.67 2.06
N ASN A 125 8.01 1.20 3.21
CA ASN A 125 7.22 0.51 4.23
C ASN A 125 6.39 1.46 5.11
N SER A 126 6.80 2.73 5.27
CA SER A 126 6.08 3.69 6.09
C SER A 126 4.92 4.29 5.30
N ILE A 127 3.74 3.70 5.47
CA ILE A 127 2.52 4.09 4.74
C ILE A 127 1.83 5.25 5.45
N GLN A 128 1.39 6.25 4.70
CA GLN A 128 0.79 7.47 5.25
C GLN A 128 -0.71 7.56 5.01
N ALA A 129 -1.16 7.32 3.78
CA ALA A 129 -2.58 7.41 3.44
C ALA A 129 -2.95 6.46 2.30
N ILE A 130 -4.23 6.07 2.25
CA ILE A 130 -4.79 5.13 1.29
C ILE A 130 -6.08 5.70 0.70
N SER A 131 -6.25 5.58 -0.61
CA SER A 131 -7.51 5.87 -1.29
C SER A 131 -7.71 4.97 -2.50
N GLU A 132 -8.96 4.83 -2.94
CA GLU A 132 -9.33 4.09 -4.14
C GLU A 132 -9.83 5.06 -5.20
N ASP A 133 -9.42 4.86 -6.45
CA ASP A 133 -9.99 5.61 -7.57
C ASP A 133 -11.20 4.89 -8.19
N ARG A 134 -11.88 5.54 -9.14
CA ARG A 134 -13.05 4.97 -9.81
C ARG A 134 -12.76 3.76 -10.70
N HIS A 135 -11.48 3.50 -11.01
CA HIS A 135 -11.02 2.31 -11.74
C HIS A 135 -10.64 1.18 -10.78
N HIS A 136 -10.92 1.36 -9.48
CA HIS A 136 -10.62 0.42 -8.41
C HIS A 136 -9.13 0.19 -8.18
N VAL A 137 -8.28 1.14 -8.61
CA VAL A 137 -6.86 1.16 -8.28
C VAL A 137 -6.66 1.80 -6.91
N MET A 138 -5.88 1.16 -6.06
CA MET A 138 -5.53 1.69 -4.76
C MET A 138 -4.33 2.61 -4.88
N TRP A 139 -4.43 3.81 -4.32
CA TRP A 139 -3.39 4.82 -4.25
C TRP A 139 -2.88 4.93 -2.83
N ILE A 140 -1.60 4.73 -2.66
CA ILE A 140 -0.96 4.62 -1.35
C ILE A 140 0.20 5.61 -1.30
N THR A 141 0.10 6.59 -0.42
CA THR A 141 1.21 7.50 -0.14
C THR A 141 2.07 6.94 0.98
N THR A 142 3.36 7.20 0.90
CA THR A 142 4.35 6.72 1.87
C THR A 142 5.25 7.86 2.33
N SER A 143 6.16 7.60 3.26
CA SER A 143 7.20 8.58 3.62
C SER A 143 8.15 8.88 2.44
N TYR A 144 8.13 8.06 1.37
CA TYR A 144 9.01 8.27 0.21
C TYR A 144 8.36 7.78 -1.08
N GLY A 145 7.48 8.60 -1.66
CA GLY A 145 6.82 8.28 -2.92
C GLY A 145 5.44 7.66 -2.77
N ILE A 146 4.93 7.17 -3.88
CA ILE A 146 3.55 6.69 -4.05
C ILE A 146 3.58 5.29 -4.64
N SER A 147 2.78 4.38 -4.09
CA SER A 147 2.50 3.07 -4.69
C SER A 147 1.07 3.01 -5.19
N CYS A 148 0.88 2.53 -6.42
CA CYS A 148 -0.42 2.17 -6.95
C CYS A 148 -0.57 0.66 -6.92
N VAL A 149 -1.71 0.16 -6.46
CA VAL A 149 -1.96 -1.28 -6.37
C VAL A 149 -3.19 -1.65 -7.18
N ASN A 150 -2.98 -2.44 -8.22
CA ASN A 150 -4.07 -3.11 -8.93
C ASN A 150 -4.40 -4.42 -8.23
N VAL A 151 -5.69 -4.65 -8.01
CA VAL A 151 -6.21 -5.86 -7.35
C VAL A 151 -7.11 -6.61 -8.30
N VAL A 152 -6.74 -7.84 -8.61
CA VAL A 152 -7.53 -8.75 -9.44
C VAL A 152 -8.07 -9.89 -8.57
N GLN A 153 -9.37 -10.09 -8.61
CA GLN A 153 -10.02 -11.20 -7.91
C GLN A 153 -10.59 -12.18 -8.93
N GLU A 154 -9.95 -13.34 -9.07
CA GLU A 154 -10.33 -14.35 -10.04
C GLU A 154 -10.18 -15.75 -9.45
N GLY A 155 -11.16 -16.64 -9.72
CA GLY A 155 -11.11 -18.03 -9.26
C GLY A 155 -10.98 -18.22 -7.75
N GLY A 156 -11.42 -17.24 -6.93
CA GLY A 156 -11.29 -17.25 -5.48
C GLY A 156 -9.90 -16.84 -4.96
N ARG A 157 -9.00 -16.44 -5.86
CA ARG A 157 -7.69 -15.87 -5.52
C ARG A 157 -7.71 -14.36 -5.69
N THR A 158 -6.93 -13.67 -4.86
CA THR A 158 -6.71 -12.23 -4.98
C THR A 158 -5.24 -12.00 -5.30
N GLU A 159 -4.98 -11.34 -6.42
CA GLU A 159 -3.64 -10.97 -6.87
C GLU A 159 -3.46 -9.45 -6.77
N TYR A 160 -2.26 -9.04 -6.41
CA TYR A 160 -1.89 -7.65 -6.22
C TYR A 160 -0.68 -7.32 -7.09
N SER A 161 -0.76 -6.26 -7.88
CA SER A 161 0.36 -5.77 -8.67
C SER A 161 0.66 -4.31 -8.34
N PHE A 162 1.93 -4.00 -8.16
CA PHE A 162 2.41 -2.71 -7.68
C PHE A 162 3.06 -1.92 -8.81
N SER A 163 2.83 -0.62 -8.80
CA SER A 163 3.52 0.37 -9.64
C SER A 163 3.86 1.57 -8.78
N ASN A 164 5.08 2.04 -8.86
CA ASN A 164 5.60 3.06 -7.96
C ASN A 164 5.93 4.35 -8.70
N PHE A 165 5.73 5.48 -8.02
CA PHE A 165 6.09 6.81 -8.47
C PHE A 165 6.92 7.51 -7.40
N ASN A 166 7.98 8.16 -7.82
CA ASN A 166 8.88 8.89 -6.95
C ASN A 166 9.31 10.22 -7.58
N HIS A 167 10.30 10.87 -7.02
CA HIS A 167 10.80 12.15 -7.52
C HIS A 167 11.22 12.11 -9.01
N SER A 168 11.74 10.98 -9.50
CA SER A 168 12.11 10.82 -10.92
C SER A 168 10.90 10.82 -11.86
N ASP A 169 9.71 10.56 -11.33
CA ASP A 169 8.43 10.56 -12.06
C ASP A 169 7.68 11.89 -11.92
N GLY A 170 8.30 12.88 -11.26
CA GLY A 170 7.71 14.19 -11.04
C GLY A 170 6.91 14.34 -9.74
N VAL A 171 7.02 13.38 -8.83
CA VAL A 171 6.47 13.51 -7.48
C VAL A 171 7.29 14.54 -6.71
N ILE A 172 6.66 15.64 -6.33
CA ILE A 172 7.34 16.79 -5.70
C ILE A 172 7.63 16.50 -4.23
N GLU A 173 6.67 15.86 -3.54
CA GLU A 173 6.78 15.60 -2.12
C GLU A 173 7.65 14.38 -1.81
N ARG A 174 8.53 14.54 -0.83
CA ARG A 174 9.32 13.44 -0.28
C ARG A 174 8.61 12.72 0.85
N GLU A 175 7.86 13.49 1.66
CA GLU A 175 7.14 12.97 2.82
C GLU A 175 5.68 13.41 2.75
N PHE A 176 4.79 12.43 2.58
CA PHE A 176 3.36 12.65 2.61
C PHE A 176 2.84 12.62 4.05
N LEU A 177 1.73 13.30 4.29
CA LEU A 177 1.08 13.35 5.59
C LEU A 177 0.04 12.23 5.71
N GLU A 178 -0.17 11.79 6.94
CA GLU A 178 -1.20 10.78 7.25
C GLU A 178 -2.58 11.24 6.80
N ARG A 179 -3.34 10.34 6.17
CA ARG A 179 -4.72 10.57 5.73
C ARG A 179 -4.90 11.71 4.74
N SER A 180 -3.82 12.17 4.12
CA SER A 180 -3.81 13.33 3.22
C SER A 180 -3.89 12.92 1.74
N VAL A 181 -4.79 11.98 1.41
CA VAL A 181 -5.11 11.61 0.03
C VAL A 181 -6.61 11.77 -0.23
N TYR A 182 -6.95 12.33 -1.37
CA TYR A 182 -8.33 12.50 -1.79
C TYR A 182 -8.48 12.32 -3.31
N VAL A 183 -9.43 11.50 -3.71
CA VAL A 183 -9.79 11.31 -5.11
C VAL A 183 -11.07 12.07 -5.40
N THR A 184 -11.01 12.99 -6.35
CA THR A 184 -12.16 13.81 -6.76
C THR A 184 -13.06 13.03 -7.73
N LYS A 185 -14.29 13.53 -7.92
CA LYS A 185 -15.23 12.96 -8.89
C LYS A 185 -14.75 13.09 -10.36
N ASP A 186 -13.81 13.99 -10.62
CA ASP A 186 -13.27 14.29 -11.97
C ASP A 186 -11.92 13.59 -12.23
N ASP A 187 -11.62 12.51 -11.49
CA ASP A 187 -10.39 11.73 -11.61
C ASP A 187 -9.10 12.52 -11.33
N VAL A 188 -9.18 13.45 -10.44
CA VAL A 188 -8.01 14.13 -9.91
C VAL A 188 -7.71 13.53 -8.53
N ILE A 189 -6.47 13.14 -8.33
CA ILE A 189 -5.97 12.70 -7.03
C ILE A 189 -5.15 13.84 -6.44
N LEU A 190 -5.50 14.20 -5.22
CA LEU A 190 -4.78 15.18 -4.41
C LEU A 190 -4.07 14.44 -3.28
N MET A 191 -2.78 14.64 -3.13
CA MET A 191 -1.93 14.00 -2.13
C MET A 191 -1.13 15.06 -1.39
N GLY A 192 -1.44 15.26 -0.11
CA GLY A 192 -0.83 16.27 0.73
C GLY A 192 0.49 15.82 1.33
N GLY A 193 1.46 16.70 1.34
CA GLY A 193 2.76 16.53 1.97
C GLY A 193 3.14 17.72 2.84
N ILE A 194 4.34 17.72 3.40
CA ILE A 194 4.81 18.76 4.34
C ILE A 194 4.91 20.12 3.66
N ASP A 195 5.40 20.17 2.42
CA ASP A 195 5.68 21.41 1.69
C ASP A 195 4.60 21.79 0.68
N GLY A 196 3.49 21.03 0.61
CA GLY A 196 2.42 21.28 -0.35
C GLY A 196 1.60 20.05 -0.68
N PHE A 197 1.19 19.93 -1.93
CA PHE A 197 0.45 18.75 -2.40
C PHE A 197 0.78 18.42 -3.86
N ASN A 198 0.64 17.17 -4.22
CA ASN A 198 0.69 16.70 -5.59
C ASN A 198 -0.73 16.57 -6.15
N GLU A 199 -0.92 16.99 -7.40
CA GLU A 199 -2.14 16.78 -8.17
C GLU A 199 -1.85 15.85 -9.35
N PHE A 200 -2.56 14.72 -9.41
CA PHE A 200 -2.48 13.78 -10.52
C PHE A 200 -3.83 13.65 -11.21
N ARG A 201 -3.80 13.62 -12.53
CA ARG A 201 -4.97 13.27 -13.34
C ARG A 201 -4.84 11.85 -13.83
N ILE A 202 -5.68 10.94 -13.35
CA ILE A 202 -5.60 9.50 -13.60
C ILE A 202 -5.56 9.19 -15.10
N ASN A 203 -6.38 9.88 -15.88
CA ASN A 203 -6.45 9.70 -17.33
C ASN A 203 -5.23 10.22 -18.12
N LYS A 204 -4.29 10.90 -17.46
CA LYS A 204 -3.04 11.41 -18.05
C LYS A 204 -1.81 10.63 -17.61
N LEU A 205 -1.97 9.69 -16.72
CA LEU A 205 -0.86 8.82 -16.32
C LEU A 205 -0.52 7.88 -17.48
N PRO A 206 0.77 7.67 -17.78
CA PRO A 206 1.16 6.70 -18.78
C PRO A 206 0.64 5.32 -18.38
N PRO A 207 0.17 4.49 -19.33
CA PRO A 207 -0.25 3.14 -19.03
C PRO A 207 0.94 2.40 -18.42
N VAL A 208 0.71 1.72 -17.29
CA VAL A 208 1.72 0.86 -16.68
C VAL A 208 2.09 -0.22 -17.70
N LYS A 209 3.27 -0.15 -18.26
CA LYS A 209 3.77 -1.17 -19.18
C LYS A 209 4.03 -2.43 -18.39
N GLN A 210 3.11 -3.39 -18.48
CA GLN A 210 3.20 -4.70 -17.83
C GLN A 210 4.33 -5.60 -18.38
N ASP A 211 4.99 -5.21 -19.48
CA ASP A 211 6.00 -6.00 -20.18
C ASP A 211 7.38 -5.33 -20.26
N MET A 212 7.85 -4.74 -19.17
CA MET A 212 9.27 -4.36 -19.10
C MET A 212 10.11 -5.60 -18.86
N LYS A 213 10.71 -6.12 -19.94
CA LYS A 213 11.74 -7.15 -19.83
C LYS A 213 13.05 -6.45 -19.47
N PRO A 214 13.74 -6.86 -18.40
CA PRO A 214 15.06 -6.34 -18.13
C PRO A 214 15.98 -6.69 -19.31
N LEU A 215 16.72 -5.70 -19.81
CA LEU A 215 17.72 -5.88 -20.84
C LEU A 215 19.08 -5.67 -20.22
N PHE A 216 19.97 -6.63 -20.37
CA PHE A 216 21.37 -6.43 -20.07
C PHE A 216 21.97 -5.51 -21.13
N VAL A 217 22.55 -4.39 -20.69
CA VAL A 217 23.13 -3.37 -21.57
C VAL A 217 24.64 -3.51 -21.67
N ASN A 218 25.28 -3.89 -20.58
CA ASN A 218 26.72 -4.08 -20.52
C ASN A 218 27.09 -5.43 -19.94
N PHE A 219 28.20 -5.99 -20.41
CA PHE A 219 28.85 -7.16 -19.87
C PHE A 219 30.27 -6.78 -19.43
N HIS A 220 30.63 -7.14 -18.22
CA HIS A 220 31.96 -6.87 -17.67
C HIS A 220 32.68 -8.17 -17.32
N LEU A 221 33.94 -8.23 -17.66
CA LEU A 221 34.87 -9.28 -17.27
C LEU A 221 35.94 -8.67 -16.37
N PHE A 222 36.09 -9.20 -15.13
CA PHE A 222 36.99 -8.65 -14.12
C PHE A 222 36.80 -7.15 -13.87
N GLY A 223 35.53 -6.69 -13.87
CA GLY A 223 35.16 -5.30 -13.65
C GLY A 223 35.44 -4.35 -14.83
N LYS A 224 35.91 -4.87 -15.97
CA LYS A 224 36.13 -4.10 -17.21
C LYS A 224 35.06 -4.44 -18.23
N LYS A 225 34.47 -3.39 -18.83
CA LYS A 225 33.46 -3.55 -19.89
C LYS A 225 34.07 -4.31 -21.07
N VAL A 226 33.39 -5.35 -21.52
CA VAL A 226 33.73 -6.13 -22.71
C VAL A 226 33.21 -5.40 -23.95
N GLU A 227 34.13 -5.17 -24.91
CA GLU A 227 33.82 -4.52 -26.18
C GLU A 227 33.48 -5.58 -27.24
N MET A 228 32.53 -5.22 -28.14
CA MET A 228 32.19 -6.08 -29.29
C MET A 228 33.39 -6.29 -30.22
N ASP A 229 33.46 -7.47 -30.82
CA ASP A 229 34.46 -7.88 -31.82
C ASP A 229 35.90 -7.79 -31.32
N LYS A 230 36.11 -7.66 -30.02
CA LYS A 230 37.44 -7.65 -29.39
C LYS A 230 37.75 -9.00 -28.78
N ALA A 231 38.96 -9.46 -29.04
CA ALA A 231 39.43 -10.72 -28.47
C ALA A 231 39.89 -10.53 -27.01
N TYR A 232 39.47 -11.44 -26.14
CA TYR A 232 39.88 -11.62 -24.75
C TYR A 232 40.45 -13.03 -24.61
N ASP A 233 41.72 -13.11 -24.32
CA ASP A 233 42.50 -14.39 -24.27
C ASP A 233 42.29 -15.28 -25.50
N GLY A 234 42.29 -14.63 -26.69
CA GLY A 234 42.15 -15.30 -27.97
C GLY A 234 40.72 -15.56 -28.43
N ASN A 235 39.71 -15.29 -27.62
CA ASN A 235 38.31 -15.48 -27.94
C ASN A 235 37.55 -14.15 -28.03
N VAL A 236 36.70 -14.00 -29.03
CA VAL A 236 35.73 -12.90 -29.09
C VAL A 236 34.51 -13.29 -28.24
N LEU A 237 34.30 -12.58 -27.16
CA LEU A 237 33.22 -12.88 -26.19
C LEU A 237 31.85 -12.32 -26.63
N LEU A 238 31.85 -11.19 -27.38
CA LEU A 238 30.66 -10.55 -27.90
C LEU A 238 30.87 -10.26 -29.40
N SER A 239 30.02 -10.84 -30.24
CA SER A 239 29.90 -10.54 -31.68
C SER A 239 28.68 -9.70 -32.03
N GLU A 240 27.82 -9.46 -31.04
CA GLU A 240 26.59 -8.64 -31.12
C GLU A 240 26.33 -7.94 -29.77
N PRO A 241 25.48 -6.92 -29.72
CA PRO A 241 25.14 -6.25 -28.47
C PRO A 241 24.70 -7.23 -27.37
N VAL A 242 25.05 -6.96 -26.11
CA VAL A 242 24.71 -7.83 -24.97
C VAL A 242 23.20 -8.12 -24.91
N SER A 243 22.37 -7.14 -25.23
CA SER A 243 20.91 -7.26 -25.27
C SER A 243 20.38 -8.23 -26.33
N ALA A 244 21.18 -8.56 -27.35
CA ALA A 244 20.86 -9.52 -28.39
C ALA A 244 21.56 -10.87 -28.20
N THR A 245 22.65 -10.91 -27.43
CA THR A 245 23.48 -12.09 -27.19
C THR A 245 22.74 -13.11 -26.35
N GLN A 246 22.51 -14.29 -26.88
CA GLN A 246 21.85 -15.40 -26.18
C GLN A 246 22.81 -16.26 -25.35
N LYS A 247 24.09 -16.26 -25.69
CA LYS A 247 25.10 -17.12 -25.07
C LYS A 247 26.48 -16.49 -25.14
N ILE A 248 27.14 -16.40 -23.99
CA ILE A 248 28.55 -16.01 -23.88
C ILE A 248 29.35 -17.24 -23.44
N ILE A 249 30.46 -17.54 -24.10
CA ILE A 249 31.33 -18.67 -23.77
C ILE A 249 32.60 -18.09 -23.14
N LEU A 250 32.87 -18.49 -21.91
CA LEU A 250 34.02 -18.04 -21.12
C LEU A 250 35.02 -19.17 -20.94
N ASN A 251 36.30 -18.82 -20.83
CA ASN A 251 37.35 -19.74 -20.40
C ASN A 251 37.22 -20.00 -18.89
N TYR A 252 37.81 -21.07 -18.40
CA TYR A 252 37.73 -21.48 -16.99
C TYR A 252 38.22 -20.41 -16.00
N ASP A 253 39.20 -19.65 -16.37
CA ASP A 253 39.82 -18.57 -15.61
C ASP A 253 39.02 -17.23 -15.68
N GLN A 254 38.08 -17.10 -16.60
CA GLN A 254 37.20 -15.94 -16.78
C GLN A 254 35.98 -16.03 -15.87
N ASN A 255 36.18 -16.15 -14.57
CA ASN A 255 35.16 -16.53 -13.57
C ASN A 255 34.54 -15.36 -12.79
N PHE A 256 34.99 -14.13 -13.04
CA PHE A 256 34.41 -12.94 -12.41
C PHE A 256 33.72 -12.05 -13.46
N VAL A 257 32.40 -12.13 -13.50
CA VAL A 257 31.59 -11.43 -14.49
C VAL A 257 30.48 -10.61 -13.80
N SER A 258 30.06 -9.50 -14.43
CA SER A 258 28.90 -8.73 -14.04
C SER A 258 28.17 -8.18 -15.26
N PHE A 259 26.88 -7.90 -15.08
CA PHE A 259 25.98 -7.30 -16.07
C PHE A 259 25.32 -6.06 -15.48
N ASP A 260 25.10 -5.05 -16.32
CA ASP A 260 24.31 -3.87 -16.02
C ASP A 260 22.99 -3.90 -16.77
#